data_fc53ec73b55780edca3361dfce5fa483
#
_entry.id   fc53ec73b55780edca3361dfce5fa483
#
_cell.length_a   1.000
_cell.length_b   1.000
_cell.length_c   1.000
_cell.angle_alpha   90.00
_cell.angle_beta   90.00
_cell.angle_gamma   90.00
#
_symmetry.space_group_name_H-M   'P 1'
#
loop_
_entity.id
_entity.type
_entity.pdbx_description
1 polymer ?
#
loop_
_entity_poly.entity_id
_entity_poly.type
_entity_poly.pdbx_seq_one_letter_code
_entity_poly.pdbx_strand_id
1 'polypeptide(L)'
;MNRISTTSSSLSSSTRWWQLCFGVVAMMAISSPQYVWALFTTELTTLLNASLTEVQVTFAILIVAQTFLSPFQGFLIDKFGPRMLLSAGAILTALSWVLAASATSVWGLYFSYGLLGGVGTGIIYV
;
A
#
# COMPACT_ATOMS: atom_id res chain seq x y z
N MET A 1 -31.06 35.18 -16.79
CA MET A 1 -30.70 33.89 -17.39
C MET A 1 -29.20 33.65 -17.17
N ASN A 2 -28.85 33.09 -16.01
CA ASN A 2 -27.46 32.84 -15.63
C ASN A 2 -26.97 31.60 -16.37
N ARG A 3 -26.14 31.83 -17.37
CA ARG A 3 -25.31 30.76 -17.91
C ARG A 3 -24.30 30.42 -16.85
N ILE A 4 -24.54 29.37 -16.09
CA ILE A 4 -23.48 28.68 -15.36
C ILE A 4 -22.57 28.12 -16.45
N SER A 5 -21.53 28.86 -16.75
CA SER A 5 -20.43 28.32 -17.53
C SER A 5 -19.78 27.24 -16.66
N THR A 6 -20.25 26.04 -16.82
CA THR A 6 -19.48 24.87 -16.41
C THR A 6 -18.21 24.89 -17.25
N THR A 7 -17.20 25.55 -16.76
CA THR A 7 -15.85 25.28 -17.20
C THR A 7 -15.52 23.88 -16.76
N SER A 8 -16.11 22.92 -17.44
CA SER A 8 -15.51 21.60 -17.48
C SER A 8 -14.16 21.83 -18.16
N SER A 9 -13.13 21.99 -17.34
CA SER A 9 -11.77 21.87 -17.82
C SER A 9 -11.70 20.49 -18.47
N SER A 10 -11.92 20.45 -19.77
CA SER A 10 -11.70 19.27 -20.56
C SER A 10 -10.21 18.99 -20.49
N LEU A 11 -9.83 18.25 -19.46
CA LEU A 11 -8.53 17.61 -19.45
C LEU A 11 -8.43 16.90 -20.80
N SER A 12 -7.45 17.27 -21.58
CA SER A 12 -7.15 16.64 -22.86
C SER A 12 -7.29 15.12 -22.69
N SER A 13 -7.94 14.44 -23.64
CA SER A 13 -8.11 12.98 -23.57
C SER A 13 -6.78 12.25 -23.37
N SER A 14 -5.69 12.79 -23.89
CA SER A 14 -4.33 12.27 -23.66
C SER A 14 -3.91 12.35 -22.19
N THR A 15 -4.24 13.43 -21.47
CA THR A 15 -3.93 13.55 -20.03
C THR A 15 -4.69 12.51 -19.21
N ARG A 16 -5.94 12.23 -19.54
CA ARG A 16 -6.75 11.19 -18.88
C ARG A 16 -6.15 9.81 -19.08
N TRP A 17 -5.71 9.49 -20.27
CA TRP A 17 -5.06 8.22 -20.59
C TRP A 17 -3.73 8.06 -19.84
N TRP A 18 -2.93 9.12 -19.76
CA TRP A 18 -1.70 9.11 -18.97
C TRP A 18 -1.96 8.86 -17.48
N GLN A 19 -2.96 9.51 -16.92
CA GLN A 19 -3.35 9.30 -15.53
C GLN A 19 -3.81 7.87 -15.28
N LEU A 20 -4.59 7.31 -16.21
CA LEU A 20 -5.02 5.92 -16.15
C LEU A 20 -3.83 4.95 -16.22
N CYS A 21 -2.91 5.17 -17.14
CA CYS A 21 -1.69 4.35 -17.25
C CYS A 21 -0.86 4.39 -15.96
N PHE A 22 -0.63 5.57 -15.40
CA PHE A 22 0.10 5.71 -14.15
C PHE A 22 -0.63 5.02 -12.99
N GLY A 23 -1.94 5.13 -12.94
CA GLY A 23 -2.76 4.44 -11.94
C GLY A 23 -2.64 2.92 -12.06
N VAL A 24 -2.73 2.39 -13.26
CA VAL A 24 -2.59 0.94 -13.52
C VAL A 24 -1.20 0.45 -13.15
N VAL A 25 -0.14 1.17 -13.55
CA VAL A 25 1.25 0.82 -13.21
C VAL A 25 1.45 0.84 -11.69
N ALA A 26 0.92 1.85 -11.01
CA ALA A 26 1.00 1.94 -9.54
C ALA A 26 0.29 0.77 -8.87
N MET A 27 -0.90 0.41 -9.34
CA MET A 27 -1.66 -0.74 -8.82
C MET A 27 -0.93 -2.06 -9.06
N MET A 28 -0.33 -2.24 -10.22
CA MET A 28 0.47 -3.42 -10.51
C MET A 28 1.70 -3.51 -9.60
N ALA A 29 2.37 -2.39 -9.38
CA ALA A 29 3.54 -2.32 -8.50
C ALA A 29 3.20 -2.65 -7.05
N ILE A 30 2.01 -2.26 -6.58
CA ILE A 30 1.55 -2.50 -5.21
C ILE A 30 1.02 -3.93 -5.03
N SER A 31 0.33 -4.45 -6.03
CA SER A 31 -0.18 -5.83 -5.99
C SER A 31 0.95 -6.86 -6.02
N SER A 32 2.03 -6.56 -6.75
CA SER A 32 3.17 -7.44 -6.89
C SER A 32 3.78 -7.87 -5.55
N PRO A 33 4.06 -6.98 -4.58
CA PRO A 33 4.61 -7.37 -3.28
C PRO A 33 3.74 -8.37 -2.52
N GLN A 34 2.43 -8.25 -2.57
CA GLN A 34 1.53 -9.17 -1.88
C GLN A 34 1.60 -10.59 -2.45
N TYR A 35 1.69 -10.72 -3.76
CA TYR A 35 1.85 -12.02 -4.41
C TYR A 35 3.24 -12.59 -4.25
N VAL A 36 4.25 -11.72 -4.30
CA VAL A 36 5.65 -12.10 -4.11
C VAL A 36 5.91 -12.58 -2.68
N TRP A 37 5.12 -12.14 -1.70
CA TRP A 37 5.22 -12.62 -0.31
C TRP A 37 5.23 -14.15 -0.22
N ALA A 38 4.40 -14.81 -1.00
CA ALA A 38 4.34 -16.27 -1.01
C ALA A 38 5.68 -16.92 -1.43
N LEU A 39 6.44 -16.26 -2.27
CA LEU A 39 7.77 -16.73 -2.68
C LEU A 39 8.83 -16.54 -1.58
N PHE A 40 8.70 -15.48 -0.79
CA PHE A 40 9.64 -15.18 0.28
C PHE A 40 9.37 -15.95 1.57
N THR A 41 8.20 -16.54 1.73
CA THR A 41 7.83 -17.26 2.96
C THR A 41 8.80 -18.38 3.29
N THR A 42 9.22 -19.17 2.31
CA THR A 42 10.16 -20.29 2.49
C THR A 42 11.53 -19.78 2.93
N GLU A 43 12.02 -18.73 2.28
CA GLU A 43 13.31 -18.11 2.62
C GLU A 43 13.29 -17.51 4.04
N LEU A 44 12.21 -16.82 4.40
CA LEU A 44 12.03 -16.20 5.71
C LEU A 44 11.95 -17.24 6.83
N THR A 45 11.29 -18.36 6.61
CA THR A 45 11.27 -19.45 7.60
C THR A 45 12.67 -20.01 7.86
N THR A 46 13.48 -20.12 6.85
CA THR A 46 14.87 -20.59 6.96
C THR A 46 15.77 -19.56 7.65
N LEU A 47 15.66 -18.29 7.24
CA LEU A 47 16.51 -17.21 7.77
C LEU A 47 16.21 -16.86 9.23
N LEU A 48 14.93 -16.86 9.60
CA LEU A 48 14.49 -16.45 10.94
C LEU A 48 14.34 -17.64 11.90
N ASN A 49 14.56 -18.89 11.44
CA ASN A 49 14.26 -20.11 12.21
C ASN A 49 12.83 -20.11 12.78
N ALA A 50 11.92 -19.54 12.04
CA ALA A 50 10.52 -19.43 12.41
C ALA A 50 9.68 -20.49 11.71
N SER A 51 8.54 -20.84 12.31
CA SER A 51 7.57 -21.73 11.64
C SER A 51 6.88 -21.00 10.48
N LEU A 52 6.41 -21.75 9.51
CA LEU A 52 5.63 -21.21 8.39
C LEU A 52 4.41 -20.43 8.91
N THR A 53 3.79 -20.89 9.99
CA THR A 53 2.65 -20.25 10.62
C THR A 53 2.99 -18.85 11.13
N GLU A 54 4.14 -18.66 11.76
CA GLU A 54 4.59 -17.36 12.26
C GLU A 54 4.82 -16.36 11.13
N VAL A 55 5.40 -16.80 10.03
CA VAL A 55 5.59 -15.97 8.85
C VAL A 55 4.25 -15.60 8.21
N GLN A 56 3.31 -16.55 8.15
CA GLN A 56 1.96 -16.30 7.63
C GLN A 56 1.16 -15.33 8.51
N VAL A 57 1.37 -15.33 9.80
CA VAL A 57 0.75 -14.35 10.73
C VAL A 57 1.16 -12.91 10.36
N THR A 58 2.38 -12.70 9.90
CA THR A 58 2.84 -11.40 9.41
C THR A 58 1.95 -10.89 8.27
N PHE A 59 1.65 -11.76 7.32
CA PHE A 59 0.75 -11.42 6.21
C PHE A 59 -0.67 -11.16 6.69
N ALA A 60 -1.15 -11.94 7.66
CA ALA A 60 -2.46 -11.73 8.26
C ALA A 60 -2.56 -10.37 8.95
N ILE A 61 -1.52 -9.95 9.67
CA ILE A 61 -1.44 -8.63 10.30
C ILE A 61 -1.52 -7.53 9.24
N LEU A 62 -0.83 -7.68 8.12
CA LEU A 62 -0.86 -6.73 7.02
C LEU A 62 -2.29 -6.56 6.49
N ILE A 63 -2.98 -7.66 6.22
CA ILE A 63 -4.36 -7.64 5.71
C ILE A 63 -5.32 -7.02 6.73
N VAL A 64 -5.18 -7.36 8.00
CA VAL A 64 -6.01 -6.79 9.08
C VAL A 64 -5.78 -5.28 9.20
N ALA A 65 -4.53 -4.83 9.22
CA ALA A 65 -4.20 -3.42 9.28
C ALA A 65 -4.75 -2.66 8.07
N GLN A 66 -4.59 -3.20 6.89
CA GLN A 66 -5.13 -2.64 5.65
C GLN A 66 -6.65 -2.52 5.69
N THR A 67 -7.34 -3.57 6.11
CA THR A 67 -8.79 -3.61 6.18
C THR A 67 -9.33 -2.67 7.26
N PHE A 68 -8.65 -2.62 8.41
CA PHE A 68 -9.06 -1.77 9.53
C PHE A 68 -8.95 -0.28 9.21
N LEU A 69 -7.97 0.11 8.39
CA LEU A 69 -7.83 1.48 7.94
C LEU A 69 -8.87 1.88 6.88
N SER A 70 -9.48 0.94 6.21
CA SER A 70 -10.42 1.20 5.12
C SER A 70 -11.52 2.21 5.46
N PRO A 71 -12.22 2.14 6.61
CA PRO A 71 -13.24 3.12 6.95
C PRO A 71 -12.69 4.53 7.21
N PHE A 72 -11.42 4.64 7.60
CA PHE A 72 -10.79 5.93 7.87
C PHE A 72 -10.20 6.59 6.61
N GLN A 73 -10.05 5.84 5.54
CA GLN A 73 -9.43 6.32 4.31
C GLN A 73 -10.20 7.45 3.65
N GLY A 74 -11.52 7.34 3.60
CA GLY A 74 -12.36 8.41 3.07
C GLY A 74 -12.16 9.73 3.80
N PHE A 75 -12.13 9.68 5.13
CA PHE A 75 -11.87 10.86 5.96
C PHE A 75 -10.47 11.45 5.72
N LEU A 76 -9.48 10.60 5.58
CA LEU A 76 -8.11 11.03 5.31
C LEU A 76 -7.97 11.68 3.93
N ILE A 77 -8.65 11.16 2.92
CA ILE A 77 -8.66 11.74 1.58
C ILE A 77 -9.30 13.14 1.60
N ASP A 78 -10.41 13.28 2.29
CA ASP A 78 -11.10 14.56 2.40
C ASP A 78 -10.26 15.61 3.13
N LYS A 79 -9.46 15.18 4.11
CA LYS A 79 -8.64 16.08 4.93
C LYS A 79 -7.32 16.45 4.26
N PHE A 80 -6.60 15.49 3.68
CA PHE A 80 -5.23 15.69 3.17
C PHE A 80 -5.14 15.72 1.64
N GLY A 81 -6.14 15.23 0.94
CA GLY A 81 -6.14 15.09 -0.50
C GLY A 81 -5.44 13.82 -0.99
N PRO A 82 -5.83 13.34 -2.19
CA PRO A 82 -5.34 12.04 -2.69
C PRO A 82 -3.85 12.03 -3.02
N ARG A 83 -3.30 13.15 -3.48
CA ARG A 83 -1.87 13.23 -3.85
C ARG A 83 -0.95 13.06 -2.66
N MET A 84 -1.28 13.73 -1.56
CA MET A 84 -0.48 13.67 -0.33
C MET A 84 -0.55 12.28 0.30
N LEU A 85 -1.73 11.68 0.31
CA LEU A 85 -1.93 10.33 0.83
C LEU A 85 -1.20 9.27 0.01
N LEU A 86 -1.25 9.38 -1.32
CA LEU A 86 -0.55 8.46 -2.21
C LEU A 86 0.96 8.51 -1.98
N SER A 87 1.51 9.70 -1.87
CA SER A 87 2.94 9.89 -1.59
C SER A 87 3.34 9.34 -0.22
N ALA A 88 2.54 9.63 0.80
CA ALA A 88 2.75 9.11 2.15
C ALA A 88 2.67 7.58 2.19
N GLY A 89 1.67 7.01 1.55
CA GLY A 89 1.51 5.55 1.46
C GLY A 89 2.67 4.88 0.73
N ALA A 90 3.14 5.47 -0.35
CA ALA A 90 4.30 4.95 -1.10
C ALA A 90 5.57 4.98 -0.26
N ILE A 91 5.82 6.07 0.48
CA ILE A 91 6.97 6.20 1.38
C ILE A 91 6.88 5.17 2.51
N LEU A 92 5.72 5.01 3.14
CA LEU A 92 5.50 4.05 4.20
C LEU A 92 5.71 2.61 3.71
N THR A 93 5.21 2.28 2.54
CA THR A 93 5.38 0.95 1.94
C THR A 93 6.86 0.68 1.64
N ALA A 94 7.56 1.63 1.05
CA ALA A 94 8.99 1.51 0.78
C ALA A 94 9.79 1.33 2.07
N LEU A 95 9.49 2.12 3.11
CA LEU A 95 10.10 2.00 4.43
C LEU A 95 9.84 0.64 5.04
N SER A 96 8.63 0.11 4.92
CA SER A 96 8.28 -1.21 5.45
C SER A 96 9.14 -2.30 4.83
N TRP A 97 9.40 -2.24 3.54
CA TRP A 97 10.27 -3.21 2.85
C TRP A 97 11.72 -3.11 3.30
N VAL A 98 12.24 -1.88 3.45
CA VAL A 98 13.61 -1.65 3.94
C VAL A 98 13.76 -2.17 5.37
N LEU A 99 12.81 -1.89 6.23
CA LEU A 99 12.82 -2.37 7.61
C LEU A 99 12.64 -3.88 7.69
N ALA A 100 11.81 -4.47 6.84
CA ALA A 100 11.63 -5.91 6.76
C ALA A 100 12.93 -6.61 6.32
N ALA A 101 13.65 -6.02 5.38
CA ALA A 101 14.96 -6.53 4.96
C ALA A 101 16.01 -6.49 6.08
N SER A 102 15.89 -5.53 7.00
CA SER A 102 16.76 -5.39 8.16
C SER A 102 16.30 -6.19 9.37
N ALA A 103 15.12 -6.81 9.32
CA ALA A 103 14.57 -7.55 10.44
C ALA A 103 15.38 -8.83 10.71
N THR A 104 15.83 -8.99 11.95
CA THR A 104 16.56 -10.17 12.42
C THR A 104 15.69 -11.13 13.23
N SER A 105 14.44 -10.73 13.53
CA SER A 105 13.50 -11.53 14.31
C SER A 105 12.11 -11.46 13.70
N VAL A 106 11.27 -12.45 14.05
CA VAL A 106 9.86 -12.52 13.60
C VAL A 106 9.07 -11.31 14.11
N TRP A 107 9.34 -10.85 15.31
CA TRP A 107 8.69 -9.68 15.90
C TRP A 107 8.98 -8.39 15.12
N GLY A 108 10.24 -8.20 14.73
CA GLY A 108 10.62 -7.09 13.86
C GLY A 108 9.89 -7.14 12.52
N LEU A 109 9.72 -8.33 11.96
CA LEU A 109 8.97 -8.54 10.73
C LEU A 109 7.49 -8.20 10.90
N TYR A 110 6.87 -8.57 12.01
CA TYR A 110 5.48 -8.25 12.32
C TYR A 110 5.24 -6.75 12.36
N PHE A 111 6.09 -6.01 13.02
CA PHE A 111 5.96 -4.56 13.11
C PHE A 111 6.29 -3.86 11.79
N SER A 112 7.39 -4.23 11.15
CA SER A 112 7.84 -3.56 9.95
C SER A 112 6.96 -3.88 8.74
N TYR A 113 6.86 -5.14 8.38
CA TYR A 113 6.11 -5.55 7.20
C TYR A 113 4.60 -5.57 7.46
N GLY A 114 4.17 -6.19 8.55
CA GLY A 114 2.75 -6.34 8.85
C GLY A 114 2.10 -5.00 9.12
N LEU A 115 2.56 -4.26 10.11
CA LEU A 115 1.92 -3.02 10.55
C LEU A 115 2.19 -1.86 9.57
N LEU A 116 3.45 -1.52 9.34
CA LEU A 116 3.83 -0.43 8.44
C LEU A 116 3.41 -0.69 7.00
N GLY A 117 3.64 -1.89 6.51
CA GLY A 117 3.24 -2.29 5.16
C GLY A 117 1.72 -2.28 4.99
N GLY A 118 0.98 -2.75 6.00
CA GLY A 118 -0.47 -2.73 6.01
C GLY A 118 -1.04 -1.32 5.98
N VAL A 119 -0.48 -0.40 6.77
CA VAL A 119 -0.87 1.01 6.77
C VAL A 119 -0.54 1.67 5.44
N GLY A 120 0.67 1.47 4.94
CA GLY A 120 1.10 2.05 3.67
C GLY A 120 0.27 1.59 2.48
N THR A 121 0.08 0.28 2.34
CA THR A 121 -0.73 -0.30 1.27
C THR A 121 -2.21 0.04 1.43
N GLY A 122 -2.71 0.07 2.66
CA GLY A 122 -4.07 0.49 2.96
C GLY A 122 -4.38 1.89 2.48
N ILE A 123 -3.46 2.83 2.67
CA ILE A 123 -3.60 4.20 2.18
C ILE A 123 -3.62 4.27 0.65
N ILE A 124 -2.83 3.43 -0.02
CA ILE A 124 -2.73 3.44 -1.49
C ILE A 124 -3.94 2.80 -2.16
N TYR A 125 -4.54 1.78 -1.53
CA TYR A 125 -5.70 1.07 -2.08
C TYR A 125 -7.01 1.89 -2.10
N VAL A 126 -6.98 3.12 -1.72
CA VAL A 126 -8.11 4.06 -1.85
C VAL A 126 -8.11 4.73 -3.25
#